data_54f02bdb03ec813e853624242641688c
#
_entry.id   54f02bdb03ec813e853624242641688c
#
_cell.length_a   1.000
_cell.length_b   1.000
_cell.length_c   1.000
_cell.angle_alpha   90.00
_cell.angle_beta   90.00
_cell.angle_gamma   90.00
#
_symmetry.space_group_name_H-M   'P 1'
#
loop_
_entity.id
_entity.type
_entity.pdbx_description
1 polymer ?
#
loop_
_entity_poly.entity_id
_entity_poly.type
_entity_poly.pdbx_seq_one_letter_code
_entity_poly.pdbx_strand_id
1 'polypeptide(L)'
;MLDKYNSLDYLFTQEFMIAGVGSHIAHPSKSNNNTAIIWGHPAIGKTFSKKNGKYGDKYIDWDDEFNRKRDAWIAEHSGTVAGTAEFKAARNEYLINWSQHEDFKDFVKQEWKRVKNKANQQNKMLLASPAMLLSLFPNDFDKVITMSDEEFIKRGSARGDSNPEAWKQGINDRLRFISDDKKIEI
;
A
#
# COMPACT_ATOMS: atom_id res chain seq x y z
N MET A 1 -11.15 23.75 6.54
CA MET A 1 -11.45 22.87 5.41
C MET A 1 -10.11 22.44 4.83
N LEU A 2 -9.53 21.35 5.35
CA LEU A 2 -8.27 20.81 4.83
C LEU A 2 -8.55 20.30 3.41
N ASP A 3 -7.78 20.78 2.48
CA ASP A 3 -7.95 20.56 1.05
C ASP A 3 -7.91 19.08 0.74
N LYS A 4 -8.86 18.55 -0.03
CA LYS A 4 -9.14 17.14 -0.32
C LYS A 4 -7.96 16.32 -0.88
N TYR A 5 -6.78 16.92 -1.04
CA TYR A 5 -5.66 16.39 -1.80
C TYR A 5 -4.34 16.28 -1.02
N ASN A 6 -4.36 16.57 0.29
CA ASN A 6 -3.14 16.81 1.05
C ASN A 6 -2.66 15.68 1.97
N SER A 7 -3.23 14.49 1.89
CA SER A 7 -2.79 13.38 2.76
C SER A 7 -1.33 12.99 2.54
N LEU A 8 -0.86 12.99 1.28
CA LEU A 8 0.56 12.73 0.99
C LEU A 8 1.43 13.98 1.18
N ASP A 9 0.90 15.18 0.96
CA ASP A 9 1.60 16.42 1.28
C ASP A 9 1.90 16.51 2.78
N TYR A 10 0.95 16.12 3.62
CA TYR A 10 1.15 16.03 5.06
C TYR A 10 2.27 15.07 5.43
N LEU A 11 2.31 13.88 4.80
CA LEU A 11 3.36 12.90 4.97
C LEU A 11 4.75 13.41 4.59
N PHE A 12 4.83 14.25 3.56
CA PHE A 12 6.11 14.73 3.05
C PHE A 12 6.51 16.10 3.58
N THR A 13 5.62 16.86 4.28
CA THR A 13 5.91 18.27 4.57
C THR A 13 6.27 18.60 6.01
N GLN A 14 5.78 17.94 7.02
CA GLN A 14 6.14 18.39 8.37
C GLN A 14 6.37 17.28 9.41
N GLU A 15 5.46 16.34 9.62
CA GLU A 15 5.63 15.39 10.72
C GLU A 15 6.62 14.27 10.41
N PHE A 16 6.74 13.86 9.16
CA PHE A 16 7.75 12.89 8.76
C PHE A 16 9.17 13.45 8.87
N MET A 17 9.34 14.73 8.61
CA MET A 17 10.61 15.43 8.80
C MET A 17 10.95 15.55 10.30
N ILE A 18 9.96 15.77 11.16
CA ILE A 18 10.13 15.96 12.61
C ILE A 18 10.28 14.61 13.34
N ALA A 19 9.57 13.56 12.90
CA ALA A 19 9.62 12.24 13.54
C ALA A 19 10.87 11.39 13.19
N GLY A 20 11.86 11.96 12.52
CA GLY A 20 13.09 11.23 12.14
C GLY A 20 12.97 10.37 10.88
N VAL A 21 11.77 10.15 10.35
CA VAL A 21 11.59 9.43 9.08
C VAL A 21 12.01 10.32 7.90
N GLY A 22 11.78 11.62 8.00
CA GLY A 22 12.26 12.60 7.03
C GLY A 22 13.79 12.75 7.02
N SER A 23 14.46 12.59 8.15
CA SER A 23 15.93 12.60 8.21
C SER A 23 16.55 11.37 7.54
N HIS A 24 15.87 10.22 7.56
CA HIS A 24 16.30 9.03 6.84
C HIS A 24 16.10 9.15 5.31
N ILE A 25 15.10 9.93 4.88
CA ILE A 25 14.89 10.22 3.46
C ILE A 25 15.83 11.33 2.96
N ALA A 26 16.12 12.34 3.81
CA ALA A 26 16.91 13.50 3.44
C ALA A 26 18.44 13.32 3.64
N HIS A 27 18.85 12.51 4.62
CA HIS A 27 20.25 12.22 4.90
C HIS A 27 20.39 10.78 5.38
N PRO A 28 20.79 9.84 4.54
CA PRO A 28 21.14 8.52 4.98
C PRO A 28 22.37 8.64 5.87
N SER A 29 22.18 8.59 7.19
CA SER A 29 23.30 8.34 8.09
C SER A 29 23.86 6.97 7.76
N LYS A 30 25.16 6.89 7.58
CA LYS A 30 25.93 5.77 6.99
C LYS A 30 25.87 4.41 7.71
N SER A 31 24.86 4.11 8.54
CA SER A 31 24.86 2.88 9.32
C SER A 31 23.70 1.93 9.15
N ASN A 32 22.55 2.33 8.58
CA ASN A 32 21.47 1.37 8.26
C ASN A 32 20.74 1.81 7.00
N ASN A 33 20.97 1.09 5.90
CA ASN A 33 20.31 1.24 4.59
C ASN A 33 18.84 0.76 4.62
N ASN A 34 18.05 1.12 5.61
CA ASN A 34 16.64 0.75 5.64
C ASN A 34 15.78 1.90 5.13
N THR A 35 15.23 1.70 3.95
CA THR A 35 14.20 2.56 3.37
C THR A 35 12.95 2.51 4.24
N ALA A 36 12.33 3.66 4.50
CA ALA A 36 11.06 3.73 5.22
C ALA A 36 9.95 2.99 4.46
N ILE A 37 9.21 2.13 5.17
CA ILE A 37 8.11 1.34 4.64
C ILE A 37 6.81 1.80 5.28
N ILE A 38 5.90 2.30 4.46
CA ILE A 38 4.65 2.90 4.92
C ILE A 38 3.47 2.14 4.31
N TRP A 39 2.57 1.73 5.16
CA TRP A 39 1.25 1.33 4.72
C TRP A 39 0.30 2.52 4.81
N GLY A 40 -0.51 2.71 3.79
CA GLY A 40 -1.53 3.75 3.79
C GLY A 40 -2.86 3.24 3.26
N HIS A 41 -3.96 3.68 3.85
CA HIS A 41 -5.30 3.37 3.38
C HIS A 41 -5.40 3.50 1.86
N PRO A 42 -6.10 2.59 1.18
CA PRO A 42 -6.55 2.84 -0.20
C PRO A 42 -7.21 4.22 -0.26
N ALA A 43 -6.95 5.00 -1.30
CA ALA A 43 -7.44 6.37 -1.45
C ALA A 43 -6.75 7.49 -0.64
N ILE A 44 -5.58 7.24 -0.04
CA ILE A 44 -4.78 8.33 0.57
C ILE A 44 -4.19 9.33 -0.45
N GLY A 45 -4.47 9.19 -1.73
CA GLY A 45 -4.05 10.15 -2.75
C GLY A 45 -2.77 9.78 -3.52
N LYS A 46 -2.25 8.55 -3.46
CA LYS A 46 -1.06 8.09 -4.19
C LYS A 46 -1.09 8.45 -5.68
N THR A 47 -2.18 8.10 -6.35
CA THR A 47 -2.36 8.37 -7.79
C THR A 47 -2.40 9.86 -8.10
N PHE A 48 -3.01 10.66 -7.21
CA PHE A 48 -3.08 12.11 -7.37
C PHE A 48 -1.69 12.74 -7.25
N SER A 49 -0.93 12.38 -6.22
CA SER A 49 0.45 12.84 -6.02
C SER A 49 1.33 12.52 -7.23
N LYS A 50 1.20 11.30 -7.76
CA LYS A 50 1.96 10.84 -8.92
C LYS A 50 1.65 11.64 -10.19
N LYS A 51 0.37 11.94 -10.43
CA LYS A 51 -0.09 12.73 -11.58
C LYS A 51 0.36 14.19 -11.51
N ASN A 52 0.46 14.74 -10.31
CA ASN A 52 0.86 16.13 -10.10
C ASN A 52 2.37 16.32 -9.89
N GLY A 53 3.16 15.24 -9.98
CA GLY A 53 4.61 15.29 -10.03
C GLY A 53 5.34 15.74 -8.77
N LYS A 54 4.60 15.98 -7.65
CA LYS A 54 5.18 16.63 -6.47
C LYS A 54 6.10 15.71 -5.67
N TYR A 55 5.81 14.39 -5.61
CA TYR A 55 6.58 13.42 -4.82
C TYR A 55 6.77 12.06 -5.50
N GLY A 56 6.36 11.91 -6.75
CA GLY A 56 6.35 10.62 -7.45
C GLY A 56 7.71 9.98 -7.68
N ASP A 57 8.78 10.76 -7.55
CA ASP A 57 10.17 10.31 -7.63
C ASP A 57 10.74 9.85 -6.28
N LYS A 58 10.08 10.17 -5.16
CA LYS A 58 10.56 9.92 -3.79
C LYS A 58 10.10 8.58 -3.21
N TYR A 59 9.13 7.93 -3.83
CA TYR A 59 8.64 6.65 -3.35
C TYR A 59 8.42 5.64 -4.48
N ILE A 60 8.40 4.37 -4.11
CA ILE A 60 7.92 3.28 -4.95
C ILE A 60 6.53 2.90 -4.46
N ASP A 61 5.55 2.89 -5.36
CA ASP A 61 4.22 2.39 -5.09
C ASP A 61 4.20 0.87 -5.31
N TRP A 62 4.04 0.12 -4.22
CA TRP A 62 3.98 -1.33 -4.29
C TRP A 62 2.82 -1.82 -5.15
N ASP A 63 1.67 -1.13 -5.11
CA ASP A 63 0.49 -1.53 -5.88
C ASP A 63 0.79 -1.52 -7.38
N ASP A 64 1.51 -0.51 -7.88
CA ASP A 64 1.89 -0.43 -9.30
C ASP A 64 2.90 -1.52 -9.69
N GLU A 65 3.88 -1.78 -8.82
CA GLU A 65 4.88 -2.82 -9.06
C GLU A 65 4.27 -4.22 -9.03
N PHE A 66 3.37 -4.45 -8.07
CA PHE A 66 2.73 -5.74 -7.86
C PHE A 66 1.65 -6.03 -8.91
N ASN A 67 0.80 -5.07 -9.24
CA ASN A 67 -0.36 -5.32 -10.12
C ASN A 67 0.04 -5.89 -11.47
N ARG A 68 1.13 -5.40 -12.06
CA ARG A 68 1.63 -5.92 -13.34
C ARG A 68 2.08 -7.38 -13.25
N LYS A 69 2.73 -7.75 -12.16
CA LYS A 69 3.22 -9.11 -11.90
C LYS A 69 2.09 -10.05 -11.50
N ARG A 70 1.20 -9.57 -10.65
CA ARG A 70 0.03 -10.32 -10.18
C ARG A 70 -0.84 -10.78 -11.34
N ASP A 71 -1.18 -9.89 -12.25
CA ASP A 71 -2.10 -10.22 -13.33
C ASP A 71 -1.48 -11.26 -14.28
N ALA A 72 -0.18 -11.17 -14.55
CA ALA A 72 0.54 -12.18 -15.32
C ALA A 72 0.57 -13.53 -14.58
N TRP A 73 0.88 -13.51 -13.28
CA TRP A 73 0.93 -14.73 -12.46
C TRP A 73 -0.44 -15.41 -12.38
N ILE A 74 -1.53 -14.65 -12.17
CA ILE A 74 -2.89 -15.19 -12.12
C ILE A 74 -3.28 -15.78 -13.46
N ALA A 75 -3.00 -15.12 -14.58
CA ALA A 75 -3.31 -15.62 -15.91
C ALA A 75 -2.63 -16.98 -16.16
N GLU A 76 -1.37 -17.11 -15.79
CA GLU A 76 -0.59 -18.35 -15.91
C GLU A 76 -1.18 -19.47 -15.05
N HIS A 77 -1.43 -19.22 -13.75
CA HIS A 77 -1.86 -20.25 -12.80
C HIS A 77 -3.33 -20.67 -12.97
N SER A 78 -4.19 -19.75 -13.45
CA SER A 78 -5.58 -20.07 -13.76
C SER A 78 -5.81 -20.57 -15.18
N GLY A 79 -4.81 -20.52 -16.04
CA GLY A 79 -4.95 -20.85 -17.47
C GLY A 79 -5.87 -19.88 -18.24
N THR A 80 -6.05 -18.64 -17.72
CA THR A 80 -6.96 -17.65 -18.32
C THR A 80 -6.20 -16.56 -19.07
N VAL A 81 -6.90 -15.84 -19.96
CA VAL A 81 -6.30 -14.75 -20.74
C VAL A 81 -6.66 -13.41 -20.09
N ALA A 82 -5.66 -12.58 -19.83
CA ALA A 82 -5.85 -11.27 -19.22
C ALA A 82 -6.89 -10.43 -20.00
N GLY A 83 -7.81 -9.79 -19.26
CA GLY A 83 -8.88 -8.97 -19.83
C GLY A 83 -10.19 -9.70 -20.09
N THR A 84 -10.23 -11.03 -20.07
CA THR A 84 -11.46 -11.83 -20.23
C THR A 84 -12.30 -11.85 -18.95
N ALA A 85 -13.56 -12.32 -19.05
CA ALA A 85 -14.45 -12.49 -17.90
C ALA A 85 -13.89 -13.57 -16.95
N GLU A 86 -13.36 -14.66 -17.49
CA GLU A 86 -12.75 -15.76 -16.76
C GLU A 86 -11.54 -15.29 -15.96
N PHE A 87 -10.69 -14.46 -16.56
CA PHE A 87 -9.56 -13.84 -15.86
C PHE A 87 -10.04 -12.94 -14.70
N LYS A 88 -11.08 -12.13 -14.93
CA LYS A 88 -11.64 -11.27 -13.86
C LYS A 88 -12.17 -12.11 -12.69
N ALA A 89 -12.84 -13.21 -12.98
CA ALA A 89 -13.34 -14.14 -11.97
C ALA A 89 -12.18 -14.78 -11.20
N ALA A 90 -11.17 -15.32 -11.87
CA ALA A 90 -9.99 -15.89 -11.26
C ALA A 90 -9.22 -14.85 -10.41
N ARG A 91 -9.04 -13.64 -10.92
CA ARG A 91 -8.38 -12.56 -10.18
C ARG A 91 -9.14 -12.22 -8.88
N ASN A 92 -10.45 -12.12 -8.95
CA ASN A 92 -11.27 -11.85 -7.77
C ASN A 92 -11.15 -12.99 -6.75
N GLU A 93 -11.17 -14.25 -7.21
CA GLU A 93 -10.98 -15.43 -6.36
C GLU A 93 -9.66 -15.35 -5.59
N TYR A 94 -8.53 -15.16 -6.27
CA TYR A 94 -7.22 -15.03 -5.64
C TYR A 94 -7.12 -13.84 -4.69
N LEU A 95 -7.76 -12.70 -5.00
CA LEU A 95 -7.67 -11.51 -4.16
C LEU A 95 -8.58 -11.58 -2.93
N ILE A 96 -9.78 -12.15 -3.05
CA ILE A 96 -10.73 -12.26 -1.95
C ILE A 96 -10.33 -13.39 -1.01
N ASN A 97 -10.01 -14.56 -1.58
CA ASN A 97 -9.70 -15.78 -0.85
C ASN A 97 -8.18 -16.02 -0.73
N TRP A 98 -7.37 -14.97 -0.84
CA TRP A 98 -5.91 -15.03 -0.85
C TRP A 98 -5.32 -15.88 0.28
N SER A 99 -5.96 -15.91 1.44
CA SER A 99 -5.51 -16.68 2.60
C SER A 99 -5.64 -18.19 2.43
N GLN A 100 -6.43 -18.65 1.46
CA GLN A 100 -6.64 -20.06 1.13
C GLN A 100 -5.69 -20.56 0.04
N HIS A 101 -4.99 -19.66 -0.66
CA HIS A 101 -4.07 -19.94 -1.76
C HIS A 101 -2.61 -19.80 -1.30
N GLU A 102 -1.98 -20.91 -0.88
CA GLU A 102 -0.59 -20.86 -0.39
C GLU A 102 0.40 -20.42 -1.47
N ASP A 103 0.20 -20.88 -2.69
CA ASP A 103 0.99 -20.49 -3.86
C ASP A 103 0.93 -18.97 -4.13
N PHE A 104 -0.26 -18.39 -4.01
CA PHE A 104 -0.44 -16.95 -4.13
C PHE A 104 0.19 -16.17 -2.97
N LYS A 105 0.08 -16.69 -1.74
CA LYS A 105 0.77 -16.09 -0.58
C LYS A 105 2.28 -16.08 -0.78
N ASP A 106 2.84 -17.17 -1.28
CA ASP A 106 4.28 -17.25 -1.53
C ASP A 106 4.73 -16.31 -2.67
N PHE A 107 3.92 -16.18 -3.71
CA PHE A 107 4.14 -15.18 -4.74
C PHE A 107 4.13 -13.75 -4.16
N VAL A 108 3.13 -13.40 -3.31
CA VAL A 108 3.07 -12.09 -2.65
C VAL A 108 4.29 -11.84 -1.78
N LYS A 109 4.76 -12.84 -1.01
CA LYS A 109 5.97 -12.73 -0.18
C LYS A 109 7.23 -12.47 -1.01
N GLN A 110 7.38 -13.17 -2.13
CA GLN A 110 8.51 -12.99 -3.06
C GLN A 110 8.51 -11.59 -3.66
N GLU A 111 7.35 -11.13 -4.15
CA GLU A 111 7.21 -9.79 -4.71
C GLU A 111 7.42 -8.70 -3.66
N TRP A 112 6.96 -8.90 -2.42
CA TRP A 112 7.24 -7.99 -1.31
C TRP A 112 8.74 -7.80 -1.08
N LYS A 113 9.46 -8.91 -0.97
CA LYS A 113 10.92 -8.89 -0.82
C LYS A 113 11.61 -8.21 -2.00
N ARG A 114 11.18 -8.50 -3.23
CA ARG A 114 11.73 -7.89 -4.45
C ARG A 114 11.57 -6.38 -4.46
N VAL A 115 10.37 -5.89 -4.15
CA VAL A 115 10.07 -4.45 -4.19
C VAL A 115 10.74 -3.70 -3.02
N LYS A 116 10.83 -4.31 -1.83
CA LYS A 116 11.65 -3.78 -0.73
C LYS A 116 13.12 -3.59 -1.13
N ASN A 117 13.70 -4.60 -1.74
CA ASN A 117 15.09 -4.52 -2.22
C ASN A 117 15.25 -3.41 -3.27
N LYS A 118 14.30 -3.27 -4.19
CA LYS A 118 14.30 -2.18 -5.18
C LYS A 118 14.22 -0.81 -4.51
N ALA A 119 13.36 -0.65 -3.50
CA ALA A 119 13.23 0.59 -2.74
C ALA A 119 14.55 0.95 -2.04
N ASN A 120 15.17 -0.01 -1.37
CA ASN A 120 16.47 0.17 -0.72
C ASN A 120 17.57 0.55 -1.72
N GLN A 121 17.67 -0.15 -2.86
CA GLN A 121 18.67 0.15 -3.88
C GLN A 121 18.51 1.55 -4.49
N GLN A 122 17.28 2.04 -4.61
CA GLN A 122 16.97 3.36 -5.14
C GLN A 122 16.92 4.45 -4.06
N ASN A 123 17.11 4.10 -2.79
CA ASN A 123 16.96 5.00 -1.64
C ASN A 123 15.61 5.76 -1.66
N LYS A 124 14.53 5.02 -1.92
CA LYS A 124 13.16 5.53 -2.02
C LYS A 124 12.28 4.90 -0.95
N MET A 125 11.33 5.67 -0.42
CA MET A 125 10.29 5.13 0.43
C MET A 125 9.48 4.05 -0.31
N LEU A 126 9.04 3.02 0.40
CA LEU A 126 8.08 2.04 -0.10
C LEU A 126 6.69 2.36 0.47
N LEU A 127 5.74 2.60 -0.41
CA LEU A 127 4.35 2.88 -0.04
C LEU A 127 3.44 1.76 -0.54
N ALA A 128 2.64 1.18 0.34
CA ALA A 128 1.73 0.07 0.04
C ALA A 128 0.34 0.32 0.61
N SER A 129 -0.71 -0.26 0.00
CA SER A 129 -2.09 -0.12 0.46
C SER A 129 -2.86 -1.43 0.66
N PRO A 130 -2.50 -2.59 0.05
CA PRO A 130 -3.30 -3.78 0.22
C PRO A 130 -3.34 -4.27 1.66
N ALA A 131 -4.55 -4.50 2.17
CA ALA A 131 -4.76 -4.94 3.55
C ALA A 131 -4.14 -6.30 3.85
N MET A 132 -3.97 -7.18 2.84
CA MET A 132 -3.29 -8.46 3.02
C MET A 132 -1.86 -8.31 3.51
N LEU A 133 -1.18 -7.22 3.16
CA LEU A 133 0.19 -6.98 3.61
C LEU A 133 0.28 -6.71 5.11
N LEU A 134 -0.75 -6.10 5.73
CA LEU A 134 -0.84 -5.93 7.18
C LEU A 134 -0.91 -7.29 7.89
N SER A 135 -1.54 -8.30 7.27
CA SER A 135 -1.61 -9.65 7.82
C SER A 135 -0.33 -10.44 7.60
N LEU A 136 0.30 -10.30 6.43
CA LEU A 136 1.49 -11.09 6.08
C LEU A 136 2.77 -10.50 6.71
N PHE A 137 2.82 -9.18 6.89
CA PHE A 137 4.03 -8.46 7.31
C PHE A 137 3.73 -7.37 8.36
N PRO A 138 3.06 -7.69 9.48
CA PRO A 138 2.61 -6.68 10.44
C PRO A 138 3.75 -5.86 11.05
N ASN A 139 4.96 -6.43 11.09
CA ASN A 139 6.14 -5.80 11.68
C ASN A 139 7.00 -5.01 10.68
N ASP A 140 6.74 -5.15 9.39
CA ASP A 140 7.58 -4.54 8.35
C ASP A 140 7.32 -3.04 8.17
N PHE A 141 6.18 -2.54 8.62
CA PHE A 141 5.81 -1.14 8.43
C PHE A 141 6.37 -0.26 9.54
N ASP A 142 7.05 0.81 9.14
CA ASP A 142 7.52 1.86 10.05
C ASP A 142 6.36 2.74 10.50
N LYS A 143 5.45 3.05 9.56
CA LYS A 143 4.21 3.80 9.83
C LYS A 143 3.02 3.23 9.05
N VAL A 144 1.86 3.37 9.66
CA VAL A 144 0.56 2.96 9.11
C VAL A 144 -0.38 4.16 9.15
N ILE A 145 -0.73 4.67 7.96
CA ILE A 145 -1.57 5.85 7.83
C ILE A 145 -3.01 5.42 7.64
N THR A 146 -3.83 5.86 8.55
CA THR A 146 -5.26 5.60 8.56
C THR A 146 -6.05 6.87 8.27
N MET A 147 -7.31 6.73 7.95
CA MET A 147 -8.28 7.80 7.89
C MET A 147 -9.56 7.37 8.60
N SER A 148 -10.39 8.33 9.01
CA SER A 148 -11.66 8.03 9.64
C SER A 148 -12.54 7.15 8.75
N ASP A 149 -13.43 6.37 9.35
CA ASP A 149 -14.35 5.50 8.64
C ASP A 149 -15.23 6.30 7.67
N GLU A 150 -15.71 7.46 8.11
CA GLU A 150 -16.54 8.34 7.29
C GLU A 150 -15.80 8.80 6.02
N GLU A 151 -14.57 9.29 6.16
CA GLU A 151 -13.80 9.78 5.03
C GLU A 151 -13.39 8.64 4.08
N PHE A 152 -13.07 7.46 4.61
CA PHE A 152 -12.77 6.28 3.79
C PHE A 152 -13.97 5.87 2.94
N ILE A 153 -15.15 5.72 3.54
CA ILE A 153 -16.39 5.34 2.86
C ILE A 153 -16.76 6.38 1.79
N LYS A 154 -16.66 7.67 2.14
CA LYS A 154 -16.92 8.77 1.21
C LYS A 154 -16.00 8.73 -0.02
N ARG A 155 -14.70 8.55 0.19
CA ARG A 155 -13.73 8.45 -0.92
C ARG A 155 -13.92 7.18 -1.75
N GLY A 156 -14.23 6.05 -1.10
CA GLY A 156 -14.53 4.80 -1.77
C GLY A 156 -15.78 4.92 -2.66
N SER A 157 -16.85 5.45 -2.13
CA SER A 157 -18.09 5.70 -2.88
C SER A 157 -17.87 6.65 -4.06
N ALA A 158 -17.11 7.72 -3.87
CA ALA A 158 -16.76 8.66 -4.94
C ALA A 158 -15.90 8.04 -6.07
N ARG A 159 -15.19 6.93 -5.79
CA ARG A 159 -14.46 6.15 -6.80
C ARG A 159 -15.31 5.10 -7.50
N GLY A 160 -16.51 4.82 -6.99
CA GLY A 160 -17.39 3.75 -7.48
C GLY A 160 -17.01 2.38 -6.90
N ASP A 161 -16.39 2.31 -5.73
CA ASP A 161 -16.12 1.06 -5.04
C ASP A 161 -17.45 0.39 -4.66
N SER A 162 -17.61 -0.90 -4.93
CA SER A 162 -18.88 -1.62 -4.81
C SER A 162 -19.32 -1.84 -3.35
N ASN A 163 -18.40 -1.88 -2.42
CA ASN A 163 -18.68 -2.07 -0.99
C ASN A 163 -17.57 -1.49 -0.11
N PRO A 164 -17.48 -0.15 0.02
CA PRO A 164 -16.42 0.48 0.81
C PRO A 164 -16.51 0.16 2.30
N GLU A 165 -17.71 -0.11 2.83
CA GLU A 165 -17.92 -0.47 4.24
C GLU A 165 -17.30 -1.83 4.58
N ALA A 166 -17.54 -2.85 3.76
CA ALA A 166 -16.94 -4.17 3.97
C ALA A 166 -15.41 -4.12 3.84
N TRP A 167 -14.89 -3.30 2.93
CA TRP A 167 -13.46 -3.07 2.80
C TRP A 167 -12.89 -2.42 4.06
N LYS A 168 -13.57 -1.40 4.58
CA LYS A 168 -13.16 -0.73 5.80
C LYS A 168 -13.12 -1.69 6.98
N GLN A 169 -14.15 -2.50 7.15
CA GLN A 169 -14.19 -3.50 8.22
C GLN A 169 -12.98 -4.46 8.12
N GLY A 170 -12.71 -4.98 6.93
CA GLY A 170 -11.58 -5.87 6.69
C GLY A 170 -10.21 -5.21 6.98
N ILE A 171 -10.07 -3.91 6.76
CA ILE A 171 -8.88 -3.15 7.13
C ILE A 171 -8.80 -2.99 8.65
N ASN A 172 -9.89 -2.56 9.30
CA ASN A 172 -9.94 -2.37 10.75
C ASN A 172 -9.59 -3.63 11.52
N ASP A 173 -10.06 -4.79 11.07
CA ASP A 173 -9.74 -6.08 11.69
C ASP A 173 -8.22 -6.36 11.67
N ARG A 174 -7.53 -5.95 10.64
CA ARG A 174 -6.07 -6.12 10.50
C ARG A 174 -5.28 -5.06 11.26
N LEU A 175 -5.79 -3.84 11.33
CA LEU A 175 -5.16 -2.74 12.08
C LEU A 175 -5.08 -3.01 13.59
N ARG A 176 -5.90 -3.93 14.13
CA ARG A 176 -5.83 -4.35 15.55
C ARG A 176 -4.49 -4.98 15.92
N PHE A 177 -3.79 -5.57 14.97
CA PHE A 177 -2.48 -6.20 15.18
C PHE A 177 -1.30 -5.26 14.99
N ILE A 178 -1.55 -4.01 14.60
CA ILE A 178 -0.54 -2.98 14.42
C ILE A 178 -0.43 -2.17 15.71
N SER A 179 0.77 -1.98 16.19
CA SER A 179 1.06 -1.17 17.38
C SER A 179 0.62 0.29 17.18
N ASP A 180 0.05 0.91 18.21
CA ASP A 180 -0.54 2.25 18.11
C ASP A 180 0.49 3.35 17.84
N ASP A 181 1.74 3.18 18.29
CA ASP A 181 2.84 4.10 18.01
C ASP A 181 3.21 4.19 16.51
N LYS A 182 2.80 3.20 15.73
CA LYS A 182 2.97 3.20 14.27
C LYS A 182 1.81 3.85 13.52
N LYS A 183 0.64 4.00 14.15
CA LYS A 183 -0.57 4.52 13.51
C LYS A 183 -0.58 6.04 13.48
N ILE A 184 -0.94 6.60 12.33
CA ILE A 184 -1.17 8.03 12.12
C ILE A 184 -2.53 8.16 11.46
N GLU A 185 -3.48 8.82 12.13
CA GLU A 185 -4.79 9.14 11.56
C GLU A 185 -4.76 10.53 10.93
N ILE A 186 -5.30 10.63 9.70
CA ILE A 186 -5.37 11.87 8.91
C ILE A 186 -6.79 12.20 8.48
#